data_0160d8a34deafc1aa5265bb3bea20439
#
_entry.id   0160d8a34deafc1aa5265bb3bea20439
#
_cell.length_a   1.000
_cell.length_b   1.000
_cell.length_c   1.000
_cell.angle_alpha   90.00
_cell.angle_beta   90.00
_cell.angle_gamma   90.00
#
_symmetry.space_group_name_H-M   'P 1'
#
loop_
_entity.id
_entity.type
_entity.pdbx_description
1 polymer ?
#
loop_
_entity_poly.entity_id
_entity_poly.type
_entity_poly.pdbx_seq_one_letter_code
_entity_poly.pdbx_strand_id
1 'polypeptide(L)'
;MFADIIGQEKVKKHLIDSAKSGRVPHAQLFCGKEGTGKLGLAIAYAQYLSCEHPTDSDSCGVCPSCLKFRNLAHPDLHFVFPIVKKDNETCDDYLKQFRECVTNDHYLTNSTWLNEISNETKKGKIYDSESDKIIKKLSMKSYEGGYKFMIIWQPESMDVGTANKILKIIEEPPAKTLMILVSNEPDRIIGTILSRTQMVNVPPVERDKIESYVKEQYQESDDNAKYIARVAAGSIVAARNAAESNSANKQHFEDFKF
;
A
#
# COMPACT_ATOMS: atom_id res chain seq x y z
N MET A 1 -7.86 5.76 -5.71
CA MET A 1 -7.55 6.15 -7.12
C MET A 1 -6.10 6.62 -7.20
N PHE A 2 -5.52 6.71 -8.39
CA PHE A 2 -4.17 7.29 -8.56
C PHE A 2 -4.12 8.76 -8.13
N ALA A 3 -5.20 9.50 -8.30
CA ALA A 3 -5.32 10.89 -7.87
C ALA A 3 -5.15 11.07 -6.36
N ASP A 4 -5.45 10.06 -5.55
CA ASP A 4 -5.34 10.12 -4.09
C ASP A 4 -3.89 9.99 -3.60
N ILE A 5 -2.96 9.66 -4.50
CA ILE A 5 -1.55 9.46 -4.17
C ILE A 5 -0.73 10.68 -4.62
N ILE A 6 -0.04 11.30 -3.68
CA ILE A 6 0.76 12.49 -3.92
C ILE A 6 2.00 12.16 -4.76
N GLY A 7 2.20 12.89 -5.85
CA GLY A 7 3.33 12.67 -6.76
C GLY A 7 3.28 11.33 -7.47
N GLN A 8 4.46 10.73 -7.71
CA GLN A 8 4.62 9.40 -8.33
C GLN A 8 4.16 9.32 -9.80
N GLU A 9 4.15 10.43 -10.53
CA GLU A 9 3.58 10.52 -11.88
C GLU A 9 4.21 9.53 -12.88
N LYS A 10 5.52 9.28 -12.75
CA LYS A 10 6.23 8.32 -13.60
C LYS A 10 5.80 6.88 -13.33
N VAL A 11 5.60 6.52 -12.06
CA VAL A 11 5.14 5.19 -11.65
C VAL A 11 3.70 4.98 -12.08
N LYS A 12 2.82 5.96 -11.81
CA LYS A 12 1.41 5.93 -12.25
C LYS A 12 1.32 5.71 -13.75
N LYS A 13 2.06 6.51 -14.54
CA LYS A 13 2.09 6.37 -15.99
C LYS A 13 2.57 4.99 -16.43
N HIS A 14 3.65 4.48 -15.85
CA HIS A 14 4.17 3.15 -16.15
C HIS A 14 3.11 2.04 -15.92
N LEU A 15 2.39 2.10 -14.79
CA LEU A 15 1.34 1.14 -14.45
C LEU A 15 0.15 1.23 -15.43
N ILE A 16 -0.26 2.44 -15.79
CA ILE A 16 -1.33 2.69 -16.76
C ILE A 16 -0.93 2.18 -18.15
N ASP A 17 0.29 2.48 -18.60
CA ASP A 17 0.79 2.01 -19.90
C ASP A 17 0.88 0.48 -19.95
N SER A 18 1.29 -0.16 -18.85
CA SER A 18 1.27 -1.63 -18.70
C SER A 18 -0.16 -2.19 -18.85
N ALA A 19 -1.12 -1.57 -18.14
CA ALA A 19 -2.54 -1.97 -18.24
C ALA A 19 -3.10 -1.81 -19.67
N LYS A 20 -2.87 -0.65 -20.30
CA LYS A 20 -3.35 -0.35 -21.66
C LYS A 20 -2.75 -1.27 -22.73
N SER A 21 -1.49 -1.66 -22.57
CA SER A 21 -0.82 -2.60 -23.47
C SER A 21 -1.21 -4.06 -23.27
N GLY A 22 -2.00 -4.37 -22.22
CA GLY A 22 -2.33 -5.75 -21.83
C GLY A 22 -1.15 -6.55 -21.30
N ARG A 23 -0.01 -5.90 -21.00
CA ARG A 23 1.20 -6.54 -20.51
C ARG A 23 1.31 -6.36 -18.99
N VAL A 24 0.38 -6.96 -18.25
CA VAL A 24 0.34 -6.91 -16.80
C VAL A 24 1.10 -8.13 -16.25
N PRO A 25 2.29 -7.94 -15.66
CA PRO A 25 3.01 -9.05 -15.04
C PRO A 25 2.22 -9.59 -13.86
N HIS A 26 2.12 -10.91 -13.77
CA HIS A 26 1.30 -11.58 -12.76
C HIS A 26 1.82 -11.45 -11.32
N ALA A 27 3.11 -11.16 -11.15
CA ALA A 27 3.71 -10.92 -9.85
C ALA A 27 4.60 -9.67 -9.90
N GLN A 28 4.28 -8.67 -9.09
CA GLN A 28 4.99 -7.41 -9.03
C GLN A 28 5.41 -7.10 -7.60
N LEU A 29 6.60 -6.51 -7.44
CA LEU A 29 7.12 -6.04 -6.16
C LEU A 29 7.25 -4.51 -6.18
N PHE A 30 6.35 -3.83 -5.48
CA PHE A 30 6.43 -2.39 -5.27
C PHE A 30 7.37 -2.13 -4.09
N CYS A 31 8.53 -1.54 -4.37
CA CYS A 31 9.58 -1.31 -3.39
C CYS A 31 9.99 0.16 -3.32
N GLY A 32 10.38 0.61 -2.14
CA GLY A 32 10.80 1.98 -1.86
C GLY A 32 10.69 2.32 -0.38
N LYS A 33 11.09 3.52 0.01
CA LYS A 33 11.03 3.99 1.40
C LYS A 33 9.58 4.03 1.92
N GLU A 34 9.42 3.94 3.24
CA GLU A 34 8.13 4.15 3.89
C GLU A 34 7.60 5.57 3.64
N GLY A 35 6.28 5.69 3.49
CA GLY A 35 5.63 6.98 3.27
C GLY A 35 5.65 7.48 1.82
N THR A 36 6.03 6.63 0.85
CA THR A 36 6.02 6.99 -0.59
C THR A 36 4.70 6.64 -1.30
N GLY A 37 3.71 6.08 -0.60
CA GLY A 37 2.39 5.76 -1.14
C GLY A 37 2.28 4.41 -1.86
N LYS A 38 3.21 3.48 -1.65
CA LYS A 38 3.26 2.17 -2.34
C LYS A 38 1.99 1.34 -2.20
N LEU A 39 1.43 1.25 -0.97
CA LEU A 39 0.19 0.48 -0.73
C LEU A 39 -0.99 1.13 -1.47
N GLY A 40 -1.12 2.45 -1.38
CA GLY A 40 -2.13 3.19 -2.12
C GLY A 40 -2.00 3.03 -3.64
N LEU A 41 -0.75 3.05 -4.18
CA LEU A 41 -0.49 2.79 -5.61
C LEU A 41 -0.90 1.37 -6.02
N ALA A 42 -0.61 0.36 -5.20
CA ALA A 42 -1.00 -1.03 -5.48
C ALA A 42 -2.53 -1.18 -5.55
N ILE A 43 -3.25 -0.54 -4.62
CA ILE A 43 -4.72 -0.54 -4.60
C ILE A 43 -5.28 0.25 -5.80
N ALA A 44 -4.74 1.43 -6.09
CA ALA A 44 -5.16 2.25 -7.23
C ALA A 44 -4.94 1.51 -8.56
N TYR A 45 -3.84 0.77 -8.70
CA TYR A 45 -3.57 -0.04 -9.87
C TYR A 45 -4.56 -1.20 -10.01
N ALA A 46 -4.87 -1.91 -8.93
CA ALA A 46 -5.89 -2.96 -8.93
C ALA A 46 -7.27 -2.39 -9.29
N GLN A 47 -7.62 -1.21 -8.77
CA GLN A 47 -8.85 -0.50 -9.13
C GLN A 47 -8.89 -0.11 -10.60
N TYR A 48 -7.77 0.39 -11.15
CA TYR A 48 -7.67 0.76 -12.56
C TYR A 48 -7.89 -0.42 -13.48
N LEU A 49 -7.28 -1.57 -13.18
CA LEU A 49 -7.43 -2.83 -13.94
C LEU A 49 -8.84 -3.43 -13.86
N SER A 50 -9.61 -3.12 -12.82
CA SER A 50 -10.99 -3.58 -12.63
C SER A 50 -12.03 -2.55 -13.09
N CYS A 51 -11.60 -1.35 -13.44
CA CYS A 51 -12.52 -0.28 -13.83
C CYS A 51 -13.18 -0.59 -15.18
N GLU A 52 -14.49 -0.46 -15.24
CA GLU A 52 -15.26 -0.71 -16.47
C GLU A 52 -15.02 0.39 -17.52
N HIS A 53 -14.70 1.61 -17.07
CA HIS A 53 -14.52 2.78 -17.94
C HIS A 53 -13.29 3.59 -17.47
N PRO A 54 -12.07 3.01 -17.56
CA PRO A 54 -10.87 3.73 -17.16
C PRO A 54 -10.61 4.92 -18.09
N THR A 55 -10.13 6.02 -17.51
CA THR A 55 -9.66 7.18 -18.26
C THR A 55 -8.20 7.00 -18.69
N ASP A 56 -7.64 8.00 -19.35
CA ASP A 56 -6.23 7.98 -19.75
C ASP A 56 -5.27 8.06 -18.56
N SER A 57 -5.73 8.55 -17.42
CA SER A 57 -4.89 8.83 -16.24
C SER A 57 -5.35 8.14 -14.95
N ASP A 58 -6.60 7.65 -14.87
CA ASP A 58 -7.12 7.05 -13.63
C ASP A 58 -8.35 6.15 -13.90
N SER A 59 -8.80 5.45 -12.88
CA SER A 59 -10.11 4.78 -12.85
C SER A 59 -11.24 5.82 -12.82
N CYS A 60 -12.43 5.45 -13.32
CA CYS A 60 -13.56 6.39 -13.40
C CYS A 60 -14.14 6.80 -12.02
N GLY A 61 -13.89 6.04 -10.96
CA GLY A 61 -14.35 6.30 -9.60
C GLY A 61 -15.85 6.07 -9.34
N VAL A 62 -16.67 5.80 -10.37
CA VAL A 62 -18.14 5.76 -10.27
C VAL A 62 -18.79 4.45 -10.70
N CYS A 63 -18.11 3.60 -11.47
CA CYS A 63 -18.67 2.30 -11.85
C CYS A 63 -18.79 1.36 -10.64
N PRO A 64 -19.62 0.29 -10.74
CA PRO A 64 -19.83 -0.65 -9.63
C PRO A 64 -18.54 -1.21 -9.03
N SER A 65 -17.56 -1.54 -9.88
CA SER A 65 -16.24 -2.01 -9.42
C SER A 65 -15.50 -0.92 -8.64
N CYS A 66 -15.41 0.31 -9.14
CA CYS A 66 -14.76 1.43 -8.44
C CYS A 66 -15.40 1.72 -7.07
N LEU A 67 -16.74 1.65 -6.98
CA LEU A 67 -17.44 1.85 -5.70
C LEU A 67 -17.07 0.78 -4.66
N LYS A 68 -16.91 -0.48 -5.09
CA LYS A 68 -16.44 -1.56 -4.21
C LYS A 68 -14.98 -1.34 -3.77
N PHE A 69 -14.12 -0.86 -4.66
CA PHE A 69 -12.73 -0.51 -4.33
C PHE A 69 -12.62 0.64 -3.34
N ARG A 70 -13.51 1.62 -3.36
CA ARG A 70 -13.54 2.75 -2.40
C ARG A 70 -13.54 2.27 -0.95
N ASN A 71 -14.25 1.19 -0.66
CA ASN A 71 -14.33 0.57 0.66
C ASN A 71 -13.45 -0.67 0.78
N LEU A 72 -12.54 -0.91 -0.18
CA LEU A 72 -11.71 -2.12 -0.28
C LEU A 72 -12.50 -3.43 -0.16
N ALA A 73 -13.77 -3.41 -0.60
CA ALA A 73 -14.72 -4.52 -0.49
C ALA A 73 -14.97 -5.25 -1.82
N HIS A 74 -14.11 -5.04 -2.82
CA HIS A 74 -14.22 -5.78 -4.08
C HIS A 74 -14.00 -7.27 -3.83
N PRO A 75 -14.86 -8.18 -4.34
CA PRO A 75 -14.81 -9.61 -4.01
C PRO A 75 -13.53 -10.30 -4.48
N ASP A 76 -12.92 -9.80 -5.56
CA ASP A 76 -11.67 -10.33 -6.11
C ASP A 76 -10.43 -9.58 -5.60
N LEU A 77 -10.55 -8.70 -4.59
CA LEU A 77 -9.45 -8.01 -3.92
C LEU A 77 -9.17 -8.64 -2.56
N HIS A 78 -7.99 -9.22 -2.43
CA HIS A 78 -7.54 -9.90 -1.21
C HIS A 78 -6.29 -9.22 -0.65
N PHE A 79 -6.20 -9.20 0.69
CA PHE A 79 -5.06 -8.64 1.40
C PHE A 79 -4.41 -9.70 2.28
N VAL A 80 -3.09 -9.55 2.44
CA VAL A 80 -2.27 -10.22 3.46
C VAL A 80 -1.34 -9.16 4.04
N PHE A 81 -1.25 -9.11 5.35
CA PHE A 81 -0.51 -8.10 6.09
C PHE A 81 0.00 -8.66 7.42
N PRO A 82 1.01 -8.04 8.05
CA PRO A 82 1.52 -8.50 9.34
C PRO A 82 0.45 -8.40 10.44
N ILE A 83 0.34 -9.42 11.28
CA ILE A 83 -0.50 -9.42 12.48
C ILE A 83 0.30 -9.79 13.72
N VAL A 84 -0.19 -9.38 14.88
CA VAL A 84 0.27 -9.89 16.18
C VAL A 84 -0.68 -11.00 16.59
N LYS A 85 -0.28 -12.25 16.29
CA LYS A 85 -1.13 -13.42 16.49
C LYS A 85 -1.33 -13.71 17.98
N LYS A 86 -2.56 -13.87 18.42
CA LYS A 86 -2.92 -14.30 19.79
C LYS A 86 -3.40 -15.71 19.67
N ASP A 87 -3.84 -16.45 18.99
CA ASP A 87 -4.21 -17.88 18.90
C ASP A 87 -4.14 -18.37 17.43
N ASN A 88 -5.25 -18.82 16.88
CA ASN A 88 -5.36 -19.24 15.50
C ASN A 88 -5.82 -18.13 14.56
N GLU A 89 -5.63 -16.87 14.96
CA GLU A 89 -6.02 -15.68 14.18
C GLU A 89 -5.21 -15.59 12.87
N THR A 90 -5.82 -14.94 11.90
CA THR A 90 -5.30 -14.72 10.56
C THR A 90 -5.62 -13.31 10.09
N CYS A 91 -5.11 -12.89 8.94
CA CYS A 91 -5.43 -11.60 8.36
C CYS A 91 -6.94 -11.37 8.15
N ASP A 92 -7.72 -12.45 7.93
CA ASP A 92 -9.16 -12.32 7.72
C ASP A 92 -9.89 -11.81 8.96
N ASP A 93 -9.38 -12.14 10.16
CA ASP A 93 -9.97 -11.71 11.45
C ASP A 93 -9.78 -10.20 11.68
N TYR A 94 -8.75 -9.61 11.08
CA TYR A 94 -8.41 -8.17 11.16
C TYR A 94 -8.74 -7.39 9.88
N LEU A 95 -9.37 -8.04 8.89
CA LEU A 95 -9.57 -7.43 7.57
C LEU A 95 -10.43 -6.16 7.62
N LYS A 96 -11.40 -6.09 8.53
CA LYS A 96 -12.24 -4.90 8.71
C LYS A 96 -11.41 -3.70 9.16
N GLN A 97 -10.63 -3.87 10.24
CA GLN A 97 -9.77 -2.82 10.79
C GLN A 97 -8.72 -2.39 9.75
N PHE A 98 -8.11 -3.35 9.04
CA PHE A 98 -7.13 -3.04 7.99
C PHE A 98 -7.73 -2.18 6.88
N ARG A 99 -8.93 -2.52 6.41
CA ARG A 99 -9.65 -1.73 5.41
C ARG A 99 -9.93 -0.31 5.90
N GLU A 100 -10.40 -0.16 7.12
CA GLU A 100 -10.65 1.13 7.75
C GLU A 100 -9.37 1.97 7.83
N CYS A 101 -8.26 1.41 8.31
CA CYS A 101 -6.98 2.10 8.37
C CYS A 101 -6.50 2.56 6.98
N VAL A 102 -6.51 1.67 6.00
CA VAL A 102 -6.03 1.98 4.64
C VAL A 102 -6.94 2.97 3.91
N THR A 103 -8.26 2.91 4.14
CA THR A 103 -9.21 3.87 3.55
C THR A 103 -9.02 5.26 4.13
N ASN A 104 -8.72 5.34 5.43
CA ASN A 104 -8.48 6.60 6.12
C ASN A 104 -7.09 7.17 5.81
N ASP A 105 -6.09 6.31 5.60
CA ASP A 105 -4.73 6.71 5.28
C ASP A 105 -4.04 5.80 4.24
N HIS A 106 -3.89 6.32 3.02
CA HIS A 106 -3.17 5.62 1.95
C HIS A 106 -1.65 5.48 2.19
N TYR A 107 -1.13 6.17 3.22
CA TYR A 107 0.28 6.12 3.65
C TYR A 107 0.47 5.35 4.96
N LEU A 108 -0.45 4.42 5.26
CA LEU A 108 -0.42 3.58 6.46
C LEU A 108 0.99 3.01 6.71
N THR A 109 1.47 3.18 7.95
CA THR A 109 2.75 2.60 8.39
C THR A 109 2.54 1.31 9.18
N ASN A 110 3.60 0.50 9.28
CA ASN A 110 3.55 -0.71 10.09
C ASN A 110 3.30 -0.40 11.57
N SER A 111 3.91 0.67 12.08
CA SER A 111 3.73 1.08 13.48
C SER A 111 2.29 1.50 13.76
N THR A 112 1.69 2.32 12.88
CA THR A 112 0.30 2.74 13.01
C THR A 112 -0.64 1.53 12.97
N TRP A 113 -0.41 0.60 12.03
CA TRP A 113 -1.21 -0.62 11.89
C TRP A 113 -1.11 -1.53 13.13
N LEU A 114 0.11 -1.80 13.60
CA LEU A 114 0.29 -2.69 14.75
C LEU A 114 -0.26 -2.08 16.04
N ASN A 115 -0.19 -0.77 16.21
CA ASN A 115 -0.81 -0.07 17.35
C ASN A 115 -2.34 -0.15 17.32
N GLU A 116 -2.96 -0.21 16.12
CA GLU A 116 -4.42 -0.37 15.99
C GLU A 116 -4.90 -1.74 16.45
N ILE A 117 -4.14 -2.81 16.16
CA ILE A 117 -4.56 -4.18 16.47
C ILE A 117 -3.99 -4.72 17.79
N SER A 118 -3.02 -4.06 18.40
CA SER A 118 -2.37 -4.53 19.62
C SER A 118 -1.72 -3.41 20.39
N ASN A 119 -1.90 -3.42 21.72
CA ASN A 119 -1.17 -2.53 22.65
C ASN A 119 0.23 -3.08 23.01
N GLU A 120 0.66 -4.18 22.39
CA GLU A 120 1.92 -4.82 22.68
C GLU A 120 3.02 -4.36 21.71
N THR A 121 4.24 -4.20 22.18
CA THR A 121 5.44 -3.85 21.39
C THR A 121 5.95 -5.00 20.50
N LYS A 122 5.12 -5.99 20.21
CA LYS A 122 5.48 -7.15 19.38
C LYS A 122 5.60 -6.79 17.92
N LYS A 123 6.58 -7.37 17.24
CA LYS A 123 6.69 -7.27 15.78
C LYS A 123 5.59 -8.11 15.13
N GLY A 124 4.83 -7.50 14.21
CA GLY A 124 3.89 -8.23 13.38
C GLY A 124 4.58 -9.20 12.43
N LYS A 125 3.91 -10.31 12.12
CA LYS A 125 4.39 -11.32 11.15
C LYS A 125 3.25 -11.78 10.24
N ILE A 126 3.63 -12.27 9.06
CA ILE A 126 2.76 -13.03 8.17
C ILE A 126 3.08 -14.50 8.40
N TYR A 127 2.17 -15.20 9.04
CA TYR A 127 2.36 -16.58 9.51
C TYR A 127 2.05 -17.60 8.43
N ASP A 128 2.59 -18.83 8.60
CA ASP A 128 2.42 -19.93 7.66
C ASP A 128 0.95 -20.30 7.37
N SER A 129 0.06 -20.10 8.35
CA SER A 129 -1.39 -20.27 8.17
C SER A 129 -2.00 -19.39 7.06
N GLU A 130 -1.34 -18.27 6.71
CA GLU A 130 -1.80 -17.40 5.62
C GLU A 130 -1.54 -18.01 4.24
N SER A 131 -0.49 -18.81 4.08
CA SER A 131 -0.14 -19.41 2.78
C SER A 131 -1.27 -20.27 2.23
N ASP A 132 -1.89 -21.10 3.06
CA ASP A 132 -3.01 -21.95 2.64
C ASP A 132 -4.24 -21.13 2.23
N LYS A 133 -4.49 -20.01 2.94
CA LYS A 133 -5.56 -19.07 2.60
C LYS A 133 -5.28 -18.33 1.29
N ILE A 134 -4.03 -17.88 1.07
CA ILE A 134 -3.60 -17.26 -0.20
C ILE A 134 -3.87 -18.22 -1.36
N ILE A 135 -3.37 -19.45 -1.26
CA ILE A 135 -3.54 -20.47 -2.29
C ILE A 135 -5.02 -20.74 -2.54
N LYS A 136 -5.81 -20.93 -1.49
CA LYS A 136 -7.26 -21.17 -1.60
C LYS A 136 -7.97 -20.01 -2.30
N LYS A 137 -7.76 -18.77 -1.87
CA LYS A 137 -8.39 -17.57 -2.47
C LYS A 137 -8.03 -17.44 -3.95
N LEU A 138 -6.77 -17.63 -4.31
CA LEU A 138 -6.31 -17.51 -5.69
C LEU A 138 -6.75 -18.67 -6.58
N SER A 139 -6.97 -19.88 -6.03
CA SER A 139 -7.46 -21.03 -6.79
C SER A 139 -8.95 -20.93 -7.16
N MET A 140 -9.72 -20.09 -6.49
CA MET A 140 -11.12 -19.85 -6.84
C MET A 140 -11.24 -19.09 -8.17
N LYS A 141 -12.36 -19.27 -8.88
CA LYS A 141 -12.67 -18.43 -10.05
C LYS A 141 -12.89 -16.98 -9.59
N SER A 142 -12.53 -16.02 -10.46
CA SER A 142 -12.91 -14.61 -10.23
C SER A 142 -14.41 -14.48 -10.13
N TYR A 143 -14.89 -13.71 -9.18
CA TYR A 143 -16.32 -13.46 -8.98
C TYR A 143 -16.91 -12.60 -10.09
N GLU A 144 -16.18 -11.57 -10.54
CA GLU A 144 -16.60 -10.63 -11.58
C GLU A 144 -16.04 -10.97 -12.98
N GLY A 145 -15.32 -12.09 -13.12
CA GLY A 145 -14.74 -12.52 -14.40
C GLY A 145 -13.51 -11.74 -14.86
N GLY A 146 -13.07 -10.74 -14.08
CA GLY A 146 -11.89 -9.92 -14.30
C GLY A 146 -10.61 -10.50 -13.66
N TYR A 147 -9.72 -9.61 -13.27
CA TYR A 147 -8.53 -9.96 -12.49
C TYR A 147 -8.88 -10.30 -11.05
N LYS A 148 -8.14 -11.25 -10.46
CA LYS A 148 -8.03 -11.46 -9.02
C LYS A 148 -6.78 -10.78 -8.51
N PHE A 149 -6.88 -10.04 -7.42
CA PHE A 149 -5.78 -9.32 -6.83
C PHE A 149 -5.43 -9.88 -5.46
N MET A 150 -4.15 -10.13 -5.26
CA MET A 150 -3.59 -10.45 -3.96
C MET A 150 -2.54 -9.40 -3.62
N ILE A 151 -2.84 -8.50 -2.69
CA ILE A 151 -1.90 -7.51 -2.20
C ILE A 151 -1.29 -8.03 -0.90
N ILE A 152 0.02 -8.25 -0.92
CA ILE A 152 0.79 -8.70 0.24
C ILE A 152 1.60 -7.51 0.73
N TRP A 153 1.15 -6.91 1.84
CA TRP A 153 1.82 -5.77 2.42
C TRP A 153 2.88 -6.24 3.41
N GLN A 154 4.10 -5.71 3.28
CA GLN A 154 5.30 -6.07 4.05
C GLN A 154 5.66 -7.58 3.96
N PRO A 155 5.91 -8.09 2.75
CA PRO A 155 6.30 -9.48 2.54
C PRO A 155 7.60 -9.85 3.28
N GLU A 156 8.46 -8.89 3.63
CA GLU A 156 9.64 -9.06 4.47
C GLU A 156 9.33 -9.54 5.90
N SER A 157 8.06 -9.47 6.33
CA SER A 157 7.59 -9.99 7.62
C SER A 157 7.08 -11.44 7.55
N MET A 158 7.11 -12.07 6.37
CA MET A 158 6.79 -13.49 6.22
C MET A 158 7.82 -14.35 6.93
N ASP A 159 7.35 -15.41 7.57
CA ASP A 159 8.26 -16.50 7.93
C ASP A 159 8.70 -17.28 6.67
N VAL A 160 9.80 -18.03 6.80
CA VAL A 160 10.39 -18.76 5.68
C VAL A 160 9.44 -19.84 5.14
N GLY A 161 8.62 -20.43 6.00
CA GLY A 161 7.61 -21.42 5.61
C GLY A 161 6.56 -20.83 4.69
N THR A 162 5.94 -19.70 5.09
CA THR A 162 4.99 -18.94 4.27
C THR A 162 5.57 -18.57 2.93
N ALA A 163 6.78 -17.97 2.94
CA ALA A 163 7.45 -17.51 1.74
C ALA A 163 7.68 -18.66 0.73
N ASN A 164 8.13 -19.83 1.19
CA ASN A 164 8.36 -20.97 0.32
C ASN A 164 7.06 -21.59 -0.23
N LYS A 165 5.99 -21.66 0.56
CA LYS A 165 4.71 -22.22 0.11
C LYS A 165 4.06 -21.40 -1.01
N ILE A 166 4.22 -20.07 -1.00
CA ILE A 166 3.64 -19.21 -2.04
C ILE A 166 4.47 -19.19 -3.34
N LEU A 167 5.70 -19.72 -3.37
CA LEU A 167 6.55 -19.70 -4.57
C LEU A 167 5.85 -20.36 -5.77
N LYS A 168 5.20 -21.48 -5.57
CA LYS A 168 4.51 -22.20 -6.67
C LYS A 168 3.42 -21.32 -7.32
N ILE A 169 2.64 -20.60 -6.50
CA ILE A 169 1.56 -19.75 -7.03
C ILE A 169 2.09 -18.43 -7.62
N ILE A 170 3.28 -18.01 -7.21
CA ILE A 170 4.00 -16.90 -7.84
C ILE A 170 4.53 -17.32 -9.22
N GLU A 171 5.03 -18.55 -9.37
CA GLU A 171 5.55 -19.07 -10.64
C GLU A 171 4.44 -19.38 -11.64
N GLU A 172 3.40 -20.06 -11.20
CA GLU A 172 2.29 -20.55 -12.02
C GLU A 172 0.95 -20.07 -11.47
N PRO A 173 0.64 -18.77 -11.54
CA PRO A 173 -0.61 -18.27 -11.02
C PRO A 173 -1.79 -18.71 -11.88
N PRO A 174 -2.97 -18.89 -11.30
CA PRO A 174 -4.20 -19.05 -12.08
C PRO A 174 -4.42 -17.87 -13.04
N ALA A 175 -5.13 -18.13 -14.14
CA ALA A 175 -5.40 -17.10 -15.15
C ALA A 175 -5.99 -15.82 -14.54
N LYS A 176 -5.59 -14.68 -15.08
CA LYS A 176 -6.02 -13.34 -14.62
C LYS A 176 -5.79 -13.11 -13.11
N THR A 177 -4.67 -13.59 -12.58
CA THR A 177 -4.24 -13.32 -11.21
C THR A 177 -3.10 -12.31 -11.21
N LEU A 178 -3.21 -11.28 -10.38
CA LEU A 178 -2.16 -10.31 -10.13
C LEU A 178 -1.81 -10.31 -8.65
N MET A 179 -0.56 -10.67 -8.35
CA MET A 179 0.01 -10.57 -7.02
C MET A 179 0.88 -9.31 -6.92
N ILE A 180 0.59 -8.44 -5.97
CA ILE A 180 1.37 -7.23 -5.72
C ILE A 180 1.95 -7.33 -4.31
N LEU A 181 3.26 -7.46 -4.23
CA LEU A 181 4.01 -7.40 -2.99
C LEU A 181 4.42 -5.94 -2.74
N VAL A 182 4.20 -5.42 -1.54
CA VAL A 182 4.49 -4.03 -1.19
C VAL A 182 5.49 -3.99 -0.04
N SER A 183 6.75 -3.67 -0.33
CA SER A 183 7.87 -3.76 0.61
C SER A 183 8.54 -2.41 0.89
N ASN A 184 8.95 -2.23 2.15
CA ASN A 184 9.84 -1.15 2.57
C ASN A 184 11.31 -1.61 2.58
N GLU A 185 11.56 -2.91 2.75
CA GLU A 185 12.87 -3.52 2.92
C GLU A 185 13.04 -4.73 1.98
N PRO A 186 13.14 -4.50 0.66
CA PRO A 186 13.20 -5.60 -0.32
C PRO A 186 14.38 -6.55 -0.09
N ASP A 187 15.48 -6.07 0.47
CA ASP A 187 16.68 -6.89 0.77
C ASP A 187 16.41 -7.97 1.84
N ARG A 188 15.32 -7.87 2.59
CA ARG A 188 14.88 -8.89 3.56
C ARG A 188 13.95 -9.94 2.98
N ILE A 189 13.52 -9.76 1.74
CA ILE A 189 12.71 -10.76 1.03
C ILE A 189 13.63 -11.86 0.52
N ILE A 190 13.20 -13.13 0.62
CA ILE A 190 13.99 -14.24 0.11
C ILE A 190 14.24 -14.10 -1.40
N GLY A 191 15.47 -14.40 -1.83
CA GLY A 191 15.90 -14.21 -3.23
C GLY A 191 15.05 -14.97 -4.25
N THR A 192 14.45 -16.08 -3.83
CA THR A 192 13.54 -16.88 -4.68
C THR A 192 12.23 -16.16 -5.03
N ILE A 193 11.70 -15.29 -4.15
CA ILE A 193 10.56 -14.41 -4.47
C ILE A 193 11.02 -13.27 -5.35
N LEU A 194 12.16 -12.64 -5.01
CA LEU A 194 12.69 -11.51 -5.79
C LEU A 194 12.93 -11.87 -7.26
N SER A 195 13.48 -13.06 -7.51
CA SER A 195 13.76 -13.54 -8.89
C SER A 195 12.51 -13.82 -9.74
N ARG A 196 11.34 -13.92 -9.13
CA ARG A 196 10.06 -14.24 -9.77
C ARG A 196 9.08 -13.07 -9.82
N THR A 197 9.46 -11.94 -9.28
CA THR A 197 8.62 -10.74 -9.25
C THR A 197 9.22 -9.63 -10.11
N GLN A 198 8.38 -8.92 -10.85
CA GLN A 198 8.83 -7.70 -11.53
C GLN A 198 8.90 -6.56 -10.52
N MET A 199 10.09 -6.02 -10.35
CA MET A 199 10.31 -4.89 -9.45
C MET A 199 9.75 -3.60 -10.04
N VAL A 200 8.93 -2.90 -9.25
CA VAL A 200 8.42 -1.54 -9.50
C VAL A 200 9.00 -0.65 -8.42
N ASN A 201 10.04 0.10 -8.77
CA ASN A 201 10.66 1.03 -7.82
C ASN A 201 9.77 2.27 -7.67
N VAL A 202 9.33 2.55 -6.44
CA VAL A 202 8.57 3.74 -6.06
C VAL A 202 9.52 4.72 -5.39
N PRO A 203 9.96 5.76 -6.11
CA PRO A 203 10.96 6.69 -5.61
C PRO A 203 10.40 7.55 -4.45
N PRO A 204 11.28 8.25 -3.71
CA PRO A 204 10.87 9.31 -2.80
C PRO A 204 9.98 10.33 -3.52
N VAL A 205 8.95 10.83 -2.82
CA VAL A 205 8.05 11.87 -3.36
C VAL A 205 8.85 13.15 -3.62
N GLU A 206 8.59 13.79 -4.74
CA GLU A 206 9.26 15.03 -5.14
C GLU A 206 9.02 16.14 -4.13
N ARG A 207 10.06 16.95 -3.89
CA ARG A 207 10.04 17.96 -2.82
C ARG A 207 8.93 18.99 -3.00
N ASP A 208 8.73 19.48 -4.22
CA ASP A 208 7.67 20.43 -4.56
C ASP A 208 6.26 19.88 -4.26
N LYS A 209 6.04 18.60 -4.47
CA LYS A 209 4.78 17.91 -4.14
C LYS A 209 4.54 17.86 -2.63
N ILE A 210 5.60 17.61 -1.85
CA ILE A 210 5.51 17.65 -0.38
C ILE A 210 5.28 19.08 0.12
N GLU A 211 5.96 20.07 -0.46
CA GLU A 211 5.75 21.49 -0.12
C GLU A 211 4.29 21.88 -0.34
N SER A 212 3.72 21.58 -1.52
CA SER A 212 2.31 21.86 -1.83
C SER A 212 1.37 21.15 -0.85
N TYR A 213 1.60 19.86 -0.60
CA TYR A 213 0.80 19.07 0.33
C TYR A 213 0.79 19.67 1.75
N VAL A 214 1.97 20.04 2.27
CA VAL A 214 2.09 20.61 3.63
C VAL A 214 1.41 21.97 3.73
N LYS A 215 1.52 22.83 2.70
CA LYS A 215 0.83 24.11 2.64
C LYS A 215 -0.69 23.94 2.65
N GLU A 216 -1.21 23.06 1.83
CA GLU A 216 -2.65 22.83 1.69
C GLU A 216 -3.28 22.18 2.93
N GLN A 217 -2.62 21.16 3.50
CA GLN A 217 -3.20 20.38 4.59
C GLN A 217 -2.95 20.99 5.98
N TYR A 218 -1.80 21.63 6.18
CA TYR A 218 -1.38 22.14 7.49
C TYR A 218 -1.30 23.67 7.55
N GLN A 219 -1.61 24.36 6.45
CA GLN A 219 -1.58 25.82 6.34
C GLN A 219 -0.23 26.42 6.76
N GLU A 220 0.85 25.69 6.51
CA GLU A 220 2.20 26.13 6.85
C GLU A 220 2.71 27.22 5.90
N SER A 221 3.56 28.11 6.45
CA SER A 221 4.21 29.17 5.65
C SER A 221 5.16 28.57 4.61
N ASP A 222 5.50 29.33 3.58
CA ASP A 222 6.38 28.92 2.50
C ASP A 222 7.72 28.39 3.02
N ASP A 223 8.32 29.08 4.00
CA ASP A 223 9.62 28.70 4.54
C ASP A 223 9.55 27.42 5.39
N ASN A 224 8.48 27.27 6.18
CA ASN A 224 8.25 26.05 6.97
C ASN A 224 7.94 24.87 6.05
N ALA A 225 7.13 25.04 5.02
CA ALA A 225 6.83 23.97 4.07
C ALA A 225 8.09 23.48 3.33
N LYS A 226 8.97 24.40 2.92
CA LYS A 226 10.27 24.05 2.34
C LYS A 226 11.17 23.30 3.32
N TYR A 227 11.19 23.74 4.58
CA TYR A 227 11.95 23.09 5.64
C TYR A 227 11.44 21.67 5.87
N ILE A 228 10.11 21.50 6.06
CA ILE A 228 9.45 20.21 6.26
C ILE A 228 9.72 19.27 5.08
N ALA A 229 9.55 19.74 3.85
CA ALA A 229 9.79 18.92 2.66
C ALA A 229 11.24 18.44 2.54
N ARG A 230 12.20 19.26 2.99
CA ARG A 230 13.60 18.88 3.04
C ARG A 230 13.86 17.78 4.07
N VAL A 231 13.32 17.92 5.28
CA VAL A 231 13.50 16.97 6.39
C VAL A 231 12.78 15.65 6.12
N ALA A 232 11.61 15.71 5.50
CA ALA A 232 10.80 14.55 5.13
C ALA A 232 11.49 13.61 4.12
N ALA A 233 12.46 14.12 3.36
CA ALA A 233 13.28 13.34 2.43
C ALA A 233 12.46 12.39 1.51
N GLY A 234 11.31 12.87 1.03
CA GLY A 234 10.42 12.15 0.12
C GLY A 234 9.38 11.25 0.78
N SER A 235 9.21 11.30 2.10
CA SER A 235 8.19 10.57 2.85
C SER A 235 7.05 11.48 3.27
N ILE A 236 5.83 11.19 2.84
CA ILE A 236 4.62 11.92 3.27
C ILE A 236 4.38 11.73 4.78
N VAL A 237 4.65 10.53 5.30
CA VAL A 237 4.52 10.26 6.74
C VAL A 237 5.47 11.13 7.56
N ALA A 238 6.74 11.23 7.15
CA ALA A 238 7.71 12.09 7.82
C ALA A 238 7.32 13.59 7.71
N ALA A 239 6.74 14.01 6.59
CA ALA A 239 6.24 15.36 6.41
C ALA A 239 5.08 15.67 7.37
N ARG A 240 4.13 14.76 7.53
CA ARG A 240 3.02 14.87 8.50
C ARG A 240 3.55 15.03 9.93
N ASN A 241 4.40 14.10 10.36
CA ASN A 241 4.96 14.12 11.70
C ASN A 241 5.72 15.42 12.00
N ALA A 242 6.46 15.95 11.02
CA ALA A 242 7.18 17.22 11.16
C ALA A 242 6.21 18.42 11.24
N ALA A 243 5.14 18.44 10.43
CA ALA A 243 4.14 19.49 10.45
C ALA A 243 3.36 19.51 11.78
N GLU A 244 2.94 18.36 12.27
CA GLU A 244 2.23 18.20 13.55
C GLU A 244 3.10 18.63 14.74
N SER A 245 4.38 18.26 14.74
CA SER A 245 5.33 18.70 15.77
C SER A 245 5.51 20.22 15.78
N ASN A 246 5.55 20.86 14.61
CA ASN A 246 5.63 22.30 14.50
C ASN A 246 4.37 22.99 15.02
N SER A 247 3.20 22.46 14.71
CA SER A 247 1.92 23.00 15.18
C SER A 247 1.79 22.91 16.70
N ALA A 248 2.18 21.78 17.30
CA ALA A 248 2.20 21.60 18.75
C ALA A 248 3.15 22.61 19.44
N ASN A 249 4.34 22.82 18.89
CA ASN A 249 5.28 23.79 19.41
C ASN A 249 4.76 25.25 19.32
N LYS A 250 4.08 25.63 18.21
CA LYS A 250 3.47 26.96 18.08
C LYS A 250 2.39 27.17 19.15
N GLN A 251 1.53 26.19 19.39
CA GLN A 251 0.47 26.26 20.38
C GLN A 251 1.03 26.39 21.81
N HIS A 252 2.07 25.62 22.14
CA HIS A 252 2.78 25.76 23.42
C HIS A 252 3.40 27.16 23.62
N PHE A 253 3.97 27.76 22.56
CA PHE A 253 4.53 29.12 22.67
C PHE A 253 3.46 30.20 22.86
N GLU A 254 2.26 30.00 22.31
CA GLU A 254 1.15 30.93 22.53
C GLU A 254 0.56 30.82 23.94
N ASP A 255 0.47 29.60 24.49
CA ASP A 255 -0.02 29.35 25.85
C ASP A 255 0.92 29.88 26.95
N PHE A 256 2.22 30.12 26.65
CA PHE A 256 3.18 30.72 27.59
C PHE A 256 3.25 32.27 27.50
N LYS A 257 2.45 32.92 26.67
CA LYS A 257 2.43 34.38 26.53
C LYS A 257 1.39 35.06 27.42
N PHE A 258 0.78 34.37 28.37
CA PHE A 258 -0.10 34.92 29.39
C PHE A 258 0.50 34.86 30.78
#